data_483de0d2b3ae22d6f0104aedb1eb6a66
#
_entry.id   483de0d2b3ae22d6f0104aedb1eb6a66
#
_cell.length_a   1.000
_cell.length_b   1.000
_cell.length_c   1.000
_cell.angle_alpha   90.00
_cell.angle_beta   90.00
_cell.angle_gamma   90.00
#
_symmetry.space_group_name_H-M   'P 1'
#
loop_
_entity.id
_entity.type
_entity.pdbx_description
1 polymer ?
#
loop_
_entity_poly.entity_id
_entity_poly.type
_entity_poly.pdbx_seq_one_letter_code
_entity_poly.pdbx_strand_id
1 'polypeptide(L)'
;ALCAALDAEPPVSVRLNPAKTGADTLPAGPDAGLPVPEAAGLPALAIAGRVPWSRDGRYLAVRPSFTLDPDFHAGAYYVQEASSQFVGHLLAAVRTEGARILDLCAAPGGKTTLYASLAGPDGLVVANEIDRRRASVLADNVRKWGTGNVAVTTCEPRALGDFEAWFDVVAVDAPCSGEGMFRKDPDARGEWSEGNVKQ
;
A
#
# COMPACT_ATOMS: atom_id res chain seq x y z
N ALA A 1 -15.88 8.95 -20.87
CA ALA A 1 -15.68 8.89 -19.40
C ALA A 1 -14.26 8.44 -19.05
N LEU A 2 -13.80 7.24 -19.49
CA LEU A 2 -12.47 6.72 -19.14
C LEU A 2 -11.32 7.63 -19.61
N CYS A 3 -11.31 8.04 -20.88
CA CYS A 3 -10.26 8.93 -21.41
C CYS A 3 -10.18 10.23 -20.62
N ALA A 4 -11.32 10.88 -20.34
CA ALA A 4 -11.35 12.09 -19.54
C ALA A 4 -10.83 11.90 -18.11
N ALA A 5 -11.04 10.70 -17.52
CA ALA A 5 -10.50 10.37 -16.20
C ALA A 5 -8.99 10.12 -16.24
N LEU A 6 -8.47 9.60 -17.36
CA LEU A 6 -7.03 9.41 -17.56
C LEU A 6 -6.28 10.73 -17.82
N ASP A 7 -6.96 11.71 -18.40
CA ASP A 7 -6.39 13.04 -18.65
C ASP A 7 -6.46 13.97 -17.43
N ALA A 8 -7.27 13.62 -16.41
CA ALA A 8 -7.35 14.38 -15.17
C ALA A 8 -6.17 14.07 -14.24
N GLU A 9 -5.82 15.03 -13.35
CA GLU A 9 -4.81 14.78 -12.32
C GLU A 9 -5.19 13.57 -11.44
N PRO A 10 -4.22 12.70 -11.09
CA PRO A 10 -4.50 11.58 -10.22
C PRO A 10 -4.89 12.06 -8.82
N PRO A 11 -5.95 11.52 -8.22
CA PRO A 11 -6.33 11.89 -6.88
C PRO A 11 -5.24 11.48 -5.87
N VAL A 12 -5.00 12.34 -4.90
CA VAL A 12 -4.07 12.04 -3.81
C VAL A 12 -4.81 11.24 -2.75
N SER A 13 -4.21 10.16 -2.28
CA SER A 13 -4.77 9.34 -1.22
C SER A 13 -3.70 8.83 -0.26
N VAL A 14 -4.14 8.57 0.97
CA VAL A 14 -3.34 7.98 2.03
C VAL A 14 -4.09 6.81 2.64
N ARG A 15 -3.35 5.91 3.26
CA ARG A 15 -3.90 4.86 4.11
C ARG A 15 -3.44 5.11 5.54
N LEU A 16 -4.41 5.30 6.44
CA LEU A 16 -4.16 5.51 7.86
C LEU A 16 -3.58 4.24 8.50
N ASN A 17 -2.76 4.42 9.51
CA ASN A 17 -2.24 3.31 10.32
C ASN A 17 -3.22 3.05 11.48
N PRO A 18 -4.00 1.96 11.46
CA PRO A 18 -5.02 1.72 12.47
C PRO A 18 -4.43 1.61 13.89
N ALA A 19 -3.21 1.08 14.02
CA ALA A 19 -2.54 0.95 15.32
C ALA A 19 -2.11 2.30 15.93
N LYS A 20 -2.01 3.36 15.14
CA LYS A 20 -1.52 4.69 15.60
C LYS A 20 -2.60 5.77 15.58
N THR A 21 -3.64 5.59 14.78
CA THR A 21 -4.69 6.62 14.58
C THR A 21 -5.99 6.30 15.29
N GLY A 22 -6.08 5.17 16.00
CA GLY A 22 -7.31 4.75 16.68
C GLY A 22 -8.46 4.49 15.70
N ALA A 23 -8.15 4.06 14.49
CA ALA A 23 -9.11 3.87 13.39
C ALA A 23 -10.22 2.84 13.67
N ASP A 24 -10.17 2.13 14.79
CA ASP A 24 -11.20 1.18 15.25
C ASP A 24 -12.57 1.84 15.53
N THR A 25 -12.63 3.17 15.57
CA THR A 25 -13.88 3.90 15.82
C THR A 25 -14.70 4.17 14.55
N LEU A 26 -14.19 3.77 13.37
CA LEU A 26 -14.84 4.07 12.10
C LEU A 26 -15.60 2.82 11.60
N PRO A 27 -16.93 2.92 11.36
CA PRO A 27 -17.70 1.78 10.86
C PRO A 27 -17.13 1.27 9.53
N ALA A 28 -17.01 -0.05 9.42
CA ALA A 28 -16.69 -0.72 8.16
C ALA A 28 -17.97 -0.68 7.28
N GLY A 29 -17.87 -0.07 6.10
CA GLY A 29 -18.98 -0.09 5.14
C GLY A 29 -18.84 0.97 4.05
N PRO A 30 -19.53 0.79 2.91
CA PRO A 30 -19.48 1.71 1.77
C PRO A 30 -20.41 2.91 1.98
N ASP A 31 -20.50 3.48 3.16
CA ASP A 31 -21.38 4.61 3.44
C ASP A 31 -20.84 5.91 2.82
N ALA A 32 -21.12 6.05 1.53
CA ALA A 32 -20.98 7.29 0.78
C ALA A 32 -22.02 8.32 1.29
N GLY A 33 -21.77 8.98 2.39
CA GLY A 33 -22.69 10.02 2.88
C GLY A 33 -22.57 10.39 4.35
N LEU A 34 -21.88 9.61 5.15
CA LEU A 34 -21.60 10.04 6.52
C LEU A 34 -20.51 11.11 6.55
N PRO A 35 -20.66 12.16 7.40
CA PRO A 35 -19.59 13.13 7.60
C PRO A 35 -18.32 12.36 7.96
N VAL A 36 -17.24 12.64 7.21
CA VAL A 36 -15.93 12.07 7.50
C VAL A 36 -15.54 12.60 8.87
N PRO A 37 -15.43 11.77 9.92
CA PRO A 37 -14.91 12.26 11.18
C PRO A 37 -13.56 12.93 10.87
N GLU A 38 -13.34 14.14 11.37
CA GLU A 38 -11.99 14.71 11.38
C GLU A 38 -11.05 13.57 11.78
N ALA A 39 -10.03 13.32 10.95
CA ALA A 39 -9.05 12.28 11.28
C ALA A 39 -8.45 12.68 12.61
N ALA A 40 -8.92 12.03 13.66
CA ALA A 40 -8.62 12.44 15.03
C ALA A 40 -7.10 12.50 15.17
N GLY A 41 -6.56 13.71 15.25
CA GLY A 41 -5.14 13.94 15.46
C GLY A 41 -4.25 14.07 14.23
N LEU A 42 -4.77 14.20 13.00
CA LEU A 42 -3.95 14.44 11.80
C LEU A 42 -4.30 15.79 11.13
N PRO A 43 -3.99 16.92 11.77
CA PRO A 43 -4.42 18.26 11.32
C PRO A 43 -3.81 18.68 9.97
N ALA A 44 -2.68 18.05 9.57
CA ALA A 44 -2.02 18.36 8.30
C ALA A 44 -2.75 17.78 7.08
N LEU A 45 -3.68 16.82 7.25
CA LEU A 45 -4.37 16.15 6.17
C LEU A 45 -5.75 16.77 5.92
N ALA A 46 -5.91 17.52 4.84
CA ALA A 46 -7.21 17.97 4.34
C ALA A 46 -7.96 16.80 3.69
N ILE A 47 -8.71 16.03 4.49
CA ILE A 47 -9.43 14.85 4.01
C ILE A 47 -10.66 15.28 3.20
N ALA A 48 -10.77 14.79 1.95
CA ALA A 48 -11.90 15.03 1.05
C ALA A 48 -12.95 13.91 1.08
N GLY A 49 -12.55 12.69 1.49
CA GLY A 49 -13.46 11.55 1.52
C GLY A 49 -12.76 10.23 1.83
N ARG A 50 -13.56 9.17 1.87
CA ARG A 50 -13.07 7.80 2.06
C ARG A 50 -12.75 7.14 0.72
N VAL A 51 -11.78 6.24 0.71
CA VAL A 51 -11.60 5.28 -0.39
C VAL A 51 -12.64 4.17 -0.20
N PRO A 52 -13.58 3.97 -1.14
CA PRO A 52 -14.76 3.10 -0.92
C PRO A 52 -14.43 1.64 -0.60
N TRP A 53 -13.30 1.16 -1.07
CA TRP A 53 -12.84 -0.24 -0.90
C TRP A 53 -11.74 -0.39 0.16
N SER A 54 -11.40 0.68 0.88
CA SER A 54 -10.37 0.64 1.90
C SER A 54 -10.87 1.27 3.19
N ARG A 55 -10.98 0.45 4.24
CA ARG A 55 -11.39 0.91 5.57
C ARG A 55 -10.59 2.13 6.03
N ASP A 56 -9.26 2.06 5.87
CA ASP A 56 -8.33 3.06 6.37
C ASP A 56 -7.92 4.08 5.29
N GLY A 57 -8.44 3.93 4.06
CA GLY A 57 -8.12 4.80 2.93
C GLY A 57 -8.84 6.14 2.97
N ARG A 58 -8.10 7.22 2.67
CA ARG A 58 -8.63 8.59 2.61
C ARG A 58 -8.15 9.28 1.35
N TYR A 59 -9.06 9.96 0.65
CA TYR A 59 -8.71 10.94 -0.37
C TYR A 59 -8.39 12.26 0.29
N LEU A 60 -7.43 13.00 -0.27
CA LEU A 60 -7.07 14.33 0.18
C LEU A 60 -7.58 15.37 -0.82
N ALA A 61 -8.06 16.50 -0.30
CA ALA A 61 -8.50 17.63 -1.12
C ALA A 61 -7.33 18.32 -1.83
N VAL A 62 -6.17 18.34 -1.18
CA VAL A 62 -4.93 18.91 -1.72
C VAL A 62 -3.76 17.99 -1.37
N ARG A 63 -2.72 18.02 -2.19
CA ARG A 63 -1.47 17.29 -1.91
C ARG A 63 -0.61 18.12 -0.96
N PRO A 64 -0.41 17.69 0.30
CA PRO A 64 0.48 18.40 1.22
C PRO A 64 1.95 18.08 0.92
N SER A 65 2.86 18.80 1.57
CA SER A 65 4.27 18.43 1.61
C SER A 65 4.47 17.34 2.69
N PHE A 66 4.28 16.08 2.30
CA PHE A 66 4.38 14.93 3.22
C PHE A 66 5.71 14.87 3.99
N THR A 67 6.81 15.32 3.37
CA THR A 67 8.14 15.31 3.98
C THR A 67 8.30 16.31 5.13
N LEU A 68 7.39 17.27 5.24
CA LEU A 68 7.36 18.25 6.35
C LEU A 68 6.34 17.84 7.43
N ASP A 69 5.61 16.75 7.24
CA ASP A 69 4.59 16.31 8.18
C ASP A 69 5.18 15.34 9.22
N PRO A 70 5.19 15.68 10.51
CA PRO A 70 5.66 14.79 11.56
C PRO A 70 4.90 13.46 11.61
N ASP A 71 3.59 13.45 11.33
CA ASP A 71 2.76 12.25 11.35
C ASP A 71 3.13 11.27 10.23
N PHE A 72 3.58 11.80 9.08
CA PHE A 72 4.15 10.96 8.02
C PHE A 72 5.42 10.25 8.49
N HIS A 73 6.30 10.96 9.19
CA HIS A 73 7.54 10.38 9.73
C HIS A 73 7.27 9.43 10.91
N ALA A 74 6.25 9.70 11.69
CA ALA A 74 5.77 8.82 12.76
C ALA A 74 5.06 7.56 12.22
N GLY A 75 4.78 7.48 10.92
CA GLY A 75 4.07 6.35 10.31
C GLY A 75 2.60 6.26 10.71
N ALA A 76 1.97 7.39 11.03
CA ALA A 76 0.55 7.47 11.28
C ALA A 76 -0.28 7.20 10.01
N TYR A 77 0.32 7.39 8.86
CA TYR A 77 -0.27 7.04 7.57
C TYR A 77 0.81 6.68 6.53
N TYR A 78 0.38 6.00 5.47
CA TYR A 78 1.18 5.71 4.28
C TYR A 78 0.59 6.45 3.08
N VAL A 79 1.41 7.16 2.30
CA VAL A 79 0.97 7.76 1.03
C VAL A 79 0.82 6.65 0.02
N GLN A 80 -0.41 6.26 -0.27
CA GLN A 80 -0.74 5.11 -1.11
C GLN A 80 -1.92 5.43 -2.01
N GLU A 81 -1.79 5.09 -3.30
CA GLU A 81 -2.89 5.23 -4.23
C GLU A 81 -4.09 4.40 -3.82
N ALA A 82 -5.27 4.95 -4.04
CA ALA A 82 -6.52 4.25 -3.79
C ALA A 82 -6.60 2.92 -4.57
N SER A 83 -6.15 2.91 -5.83
CA SER A 83 -6.08 1.68 -6.65
C SER A 83 -5.20 0.61 -6.02
N SER A 84 -4.04 0.98 -5.48
CA SER A 84 -3.14 0.05 -4.79
C SER A 84 -3.73 -0.50 -3.49
N GLN A 85 -4.66 0.24 -2.85
CA GLN A 85 -5.37 -0.23 -1.66
C GLN A 85 -6.46 -1.25 -1.99
N PHE A 86 -6.87 -1.36 -3.27
CA PHE A 86 -7.93 -2.28 -3.71
C PHE A 86 -7.57 -3.75 -3.46
N VAL A 87 -6.28 -4.09 -3.43
CA VAL A 87 -5.83 -5.45 -3.11
C VAL A 87 -6.33 -5.91 -1.73
N GLY A 88 -6.45 -5.00 -0.77
CA GLY A 88 -7.03 -5.31 0.55
C GLY A 88 -8.50 -5.71 0.45
N HIS A 89 -9.26 -5.09 -0.45
CA HIS A 89 -10.64 -5.48 -0.72
C HIS A 89 -10.74 -6.87 -1.35
N LEU A 90 -9.85 -7.20 -2.27
CA LEU A 90 -9.79 -8.55 -2.86
C LEU A 90 -9.46 -9.60 -1.80
N LEU A 91 -8.55 -9.29 -0.89
CA LEU A 91 -8.16 -10.20 0.20
C LEU A 91 -9.26 -10.37 1.26
N ALA A 92 -10.27 -9.50 1.31
CA ALA A 92 -11.42 -9.68 2.20
C ALA A 92 -12.24 -10.96 1.87
N ALA A 93 -12.06 -11.53 0.67
CA ALA A 93 -12.67 -12.79 0.28
C ALA A 93 -11.94 -14.03 0.86
N VAL A 94 -10.76 -13.85 1.44
CA VAL A 94 -9.96 -14.92 2.04
C VAL A 94 -9.64 -14.56 3.49
N ARG A 95 -9.44 -15.59 4.32
CA ARG A 95 -9.03 -15.37 5.71
C ARG A 95 -7.57 -14.90 5.74
N THR A 96 -7.36 -13.67 6.18
CA THR A 96 -6.01 -13.08 6.31
C THR A 96 -5.55 -12.96 7.75
N GLU A 97 -6.46 -12.94 8.74
CA GLU A 97 -6.11 -12.85 10.14
C GLU A 97 -5.33 -14.10 10.60
N GLY A 98 -4.17 -13.89 11.18
CA GLY A 98 -3.24 -14.95 11.56
C GLY A 98 -2.51 -15.60 10.37
N ALA A 99 -2.71 -15.12 9.14
CA ALA A 99 -2.15 -15.73 7.94
C ALA A 99 -0.65 -15.45 7.78
N ARG A 100 0.01 -16.38 7.11
CA ARG A 100 1.39 -16.22 6.60
C ARG A 100 1.31 -15.77 5.15
N ILE A 101 1.70 -14.53 4.90
CA ILE A 101 1.61 -13.88 3.60
C ILE A 101 3.01 -13.68 3.03
N LEU A 102 3.25 -14.12 1.81
CA LEU A 102 4.44 -13.77 1.04
C LEU A 102 4.12 -12.57 0.14
N ASP A 103 4.87 -11.47 0.31
CA ASP A 103 4.91 -10.34 -0.62
C ASP A 103 6.20 -10.45 -1.43
N LEU A 104 6.11 -10.95 -2.66
CA LEU A 104 7.28 -11.42 -3.41
C LEU A 104 8.13 -10.29 -4.00
N CYS A 105 7.51 -9.14 -4.33
CA CYS A 105 8.15 -7.95 -4.91
C CYS A 105 7.73 -6.74 -4.09
N ALA A 106 8.21 -6.67 -2.84
CA ALA A 106 7.56 -5.91 -1.78
C ALA A 106 7.84 -4.40 -1.76
N ALA A 107 9.01 -3.96 -2.29
CA ALA A 107 9.37 -2.55 -2.20
C ALA A 107 8.45 -1.64 -3.03
N PRO A 108 8.13 -0.47 -2.50
CA PRO A 108 8.67 0.21 -1.31
C PRO A 108 7.94 -0.11 0.00
N GLY A 109 6.95 -1.04 0.05
CA GLY A 109 6.31 -1.50 1.29
C GLY A 109 4.87 -1.05 1.50
N GLY A 110 4.25 -0.36 0.55
CA GLY A 110 2.85 0.08 0.67
C GLY A 110 1.87 -1.07 0.77
N LYS A 111 2.03 -2.12 -0.04
CA LYS A 111 1.24 -3.35 0.02
C LYS A 111 1.65 -4.21 1.22
N THR A 112 2.95 -4.33 1.50
CA THR A 112 3.49 -5.03 2.67
C THR A 112 2.85 -4.57 3.98
N THR A 113 2.81 -3.25 4.21
CA THR A 113 2.20 -2.68 5.43
C THR A 113 0.68 -2.83 5.46
N LEU A 114 0.01 -2.92 4.31
CA LEU A 114 -1.39 -3.29 4.21
C LEU A 114 -1.60 -4.75 4.62
N TYR A 115 -0.80 -5.67 4.07
CA TYR A 115 -0.86 -7.09 4.41
C TYR A 115 -0.57 -7.33 5.89
N ALA A 116 0.40 -6.61 6.46
CA ALA A 116 0.71 -6.68 7.88
C ALA A 116 -0.48 -6.29 8.76
N SER A 117 -1.21 -5.24 8.37
CA SER A 117 -2.43 -4.81 9.07
C SER A 117 -3.57 -5.82 8.93
N LEU A 118 -3.69 -6.52 7.79
CA LEU A 118 -4.70 -7.55 7.56
C LEU A 118 -4.37 -8.87 8.27
N ALA A 119 -3.09 -9.22 8.32
CA ALA A 119 -2.64 -10.44 9.01
C ALA A 119 -2.75 -10.33 10.53
N GLY A 120 -2.73 -9.10 11.05
CA GLY A 120 -2.82 -8.85 12.49
C GLY A 120 -1.57 -9.34 13.25
N PRO A 121 -1.57 -9.22 14.59
CA PRO A 121 -0.39 -9.50 15.40
C PRO A 121 0.03 -10.98 15.39
N ASP A 122 -0.90 -11.89 15.16
CA ASP A 122 -0.67 -13.34 15.15
C ASP A 122 -0.27 -13.87 13.76
N GLY A 123 -0.31 -13.00 12.73
CA GLY A 123 0.11 -13.33 11.37
C GLY A 123 1.59 -13.01 11.12
N LEU A 124 2.05 -13.35 9.91
CA LEU A 124 3.41 -13.03 9.46
C LEU A 124 3.39 -12.62 7.99
N VAL A 125 4.06 -11.53 7.68
CA VAL A 125 4.35 -11.15 6.28
C VAL A 125 5.83 -11.34 6.02
N VAL A 126 6.17 -12.17 5.05
CA VAL A 126 7.52 -12.26 4.50
C VAL A 126 7.56 -11.35 3.28
N ALA A 127 8.28 -10.24 3.39
CA ALA A 127 8.38 -9.21 2.37
C ALA A 127 9.74 -9.32 1.68
N ASN A 128 9.73 -9.82 0.44
CA ASN A 128 10.94 -10.03 -0.34
C ASN A 128 11.16 -8.93 -1.37
N GLU A 129 12.38 -8.44 -1.47
CA GLU A 129 12.81 -7.52 -2.52
C GLU A 129 14.25 -7.83 -2.91
N ILE A 130 14.47 -8.20 -4.16
CA ILE A 130 15.78 -8.63 -4.66
C ILE A 130 16.80 -7.48 -4.74
N ASP A 131 16.33 -6.27 -5.06
CA ASP A 131 17.19 -5.08 -5.09
C ASP A 131 17.45 -4.59 -3.66
N ARG A 132 18.72 -4.62 -3.24
CA ARG A 132 19.13 -4.25 -1.89
C ARG A 132 18.82 -2.80 -1.51
N ARG A 133 18.87 -1.88 -2.48
CA ARG A 133 18.58 -0.45 -2.23
C ARG A 133 17.08 -0.29 -1.98
N ARG A 134 16.24 -0.94 -2.80
CA ARG A 134 14.80 -0.94 -2.62
C ARG A 134 14.40 -1.68 -1.33
N ALA A 135 15.08 -2.76 -0.99
CA ALA A 135 14.86 -3.49 0.26
C ALA A 135 15.18 -2.63 1.51
N SER A 136 16.19 -1.74 1.43
CA SER A 136 16.45 -0.78 2.51
C SER A 136 15.26 0.19 2.70
N VAL A 137 14.71 0.71 1.61
CA VAL A 137 13.52 1.58 1.65
C VAL A 137 12.30 0.84 2.22
N LEU A 138 12.12 -0.42 1.81
CA LEU A 138 11.09 -1.31 2.35
C LEU A 138 11.23 -1.46 3.87
N ALA A 139 12.43 -1.79 4.34
CA ALA A 139 12.71 -1.97 5.77
C ALA A 139 12.47 -0.69 6.58
N ASP A 140 12.83 0.48 6.02
CA ASP A 140 12.56 1.77 6.67
C ASP A 140 11.07 2.09 6.75
N ASN A 141 10.32 1.79 5.70
CA ASN A 141 8.87 1.99 5.70
C ASN A 141 8.15 1.02 6.65
N VAL A 142 8.61 -0.24 6.76
CA VAL A 142 8.10 -1.22 7.73
C VAL A 142 8.38 -0.75 9.16
N ARG A 143 9.62 -0.30 9.46
CA ARG A 143 9.96 0.27 10.78
C ARG A 143 9.11 1.49 11.11
N LYS A 144 8.95 2.40 10.15
CA LYS A 144 8.12 3.58 10.31
C LYS A 144 6.66 3.21 10.55
N TRP A 145 6.13 2.19 9.88
CA TRP A 145 4.79 1.68 10.13
C TRP A 145 4.63 1.15 11.55
N GLY A 146 5.67 0.52 12.10
CA GLY A 146 5.74 0.09 13.50
C GLY A 146 5.04 -1.23 13.77
N THR A 147 4.99 -2.11 12.77
CA THR A 147 4.45 -3.47 12.94
C THR A 147 5.55 -4.47 13.28
N GLY A 148 5.27 -5.44 14.16
CA GLY A 148 6.21 -6.49 14.56
C GLY A 148 6.11 -7.79 13.76
N ASN A 149 5.15 -7.88 12.83
CA ASN A 149 4.80 -9.10 12.12
C ASN A 149 5.31 -9.13 10.66
N VAL A 150 6.39 -8.39 10.34
CA VAL A 150 7.00 -8.38 9.00
C VAL A 150 8.47 -8.79 9.07
N ALA A 151 8.84 -9.78 8.28
CA ALA A 151 10.22 -10.16 8.01
C ALA A 151 10.63 -9.68 6.59
N VAL A 152 11.63 -8.82 6.50
CA VAL A 152 12.16 -8.35 5.23
C VAL A 152 13.30 -9.26 4.77
N THR A 153 13.22 -9.74 3.53
CA THR A 153 14.23 -10.61 2.91
C THR A 153 14.73 -10.03 1.59
N THR A 154 15.94 -10.44 1.20
CA THR A 154 16.60 -10.05 -0.07
C THR A 154 17.15 -11.28 -0.75
N CYS A 155 16.27 -12.20 -1.13
CA CYS A 155 16.68 -13.43 -1.79
C CYS A 155 16.04 -13.55 -3.19
N GLU A 156 16.65 -14.38 -3.99
CA GLU A 156 16.06 -14.78 -5.26
C GLU A 156 14.72 -15.46 -5.02
N PRO A 157 13.66 -15.16 -5.81
CA PRO A 157 12.34 -15.77 -5.62
C PRO A 157 12.36 -17.30 -5.58
N ARG A 158 13.29 -17.92 -6.30
CA ARG A 158 13.46 -19.39 -6.32
C ARG A 158 13.79 -19.98 -4.97
N ALA A 159 14.54 -19.26 -4.12
CA ALA A 159 14.87 -19.71 -2.78
C ALA A 159 13.65 -19.78 -1.85
N LEU A 160 12.58 -19.05 -2.18
CA LEU A 160 11.31 -19.13 -1.45
C LEU A 160 10.45 -20.31 -1.89
N GLY A 161 10.78 -20.97 -3.00
CA GLY A 161 10.12 -22.18 -3.47
C GLY A 161 10.29 -23.38 -2.54
N ASP A 162 11.34 -23.39 -1.72
CA ASP A 162 11.58 -24.44 -0.72
C ASP A 162 10.53 -24.44 0.42
N PHE A 163 9.75 -23.36 0.55
CA PHE A 163 8.66 -23.24 1.52
C PHE A 163 7.32 -23.73 0.95
N GLU A 164 7.32 -24.94 0.39
CA GLU A 164 6.12 -25.52 -0.23
C GLU A 164 4.94 -25.58 0.77
N ALA A 165 3.77 -25.09 0.34
CA ALA A 165 2.53 -25.04 1.12
C ALA A 165 2.65 -24.32 2.48
N TRP A 166 3.69 -23.50 2.69
CA TRP A 166 3.90 -22.80 3.95
C TRP A 166 3.14 -21.48 4.05
N PHE A 167 2.95 -20.79 2.94
CA PHE A 167 2.22 -19.52 2.86
C PHE A 167 0.73 -19.76 2.60
N ASP A 168 -0.11 -19.01 3.30
CA ASP A 168 -1.57 -19.02 3.09
C ASP A 168 -1.95 -18.10 1.91
N VAL A 169 -1.15 -17.04 1.68
CA VAL A 169 -1.31 -16.10 0.57
C VAL A 169 0.05 -15.80 -0.04
N VAL A 170 0.11 -15.78 -1.36
CA VAL A 170 1.26 -15.29 -2.13
C VAL A 170 0.81 -14.11 -2.97
N ALA A 171 1.35 -12.93 -2.65
CA ALA A 171 1.08 -11.70 -3.37
C ALA A 171 2.27 -11.35 -4.27
N VAL A 172 1.99 -11.10 -5.55
CA VAL A 172 3.00 -10.77 -6.54
C VAL A 172 2.61 -9.48 -7.26
N ASP A 173 3.34 -8.42 -6.98
CA ASP A 173 3.28 -7.15 -7.71
C ASP A 173 4.61 -7.00 -8.47
N ALA A 174 4.73 -7.80 -9.53
CA ALA A 174 5.97 -7.96 -10.28
C ALA A 174 6.35 -6.68 -11.03
N PRO A 175 7.64 -6.45 -11.30
CA PRO A 175 8.08 -5.43 -12.25
C PRO A 175 7.32 -5.57 -13.58
N CYS A 176 6.96 -4.44 -14.15
CA CYS A 176 6.25 -4.36 -15.43
C CYS A 176 6.85 -3.24 -16.29
N SER A 177 6.35 -3.10 -17.51
CA SER A 177 6.78 -2.09 -18.49
C SER A 177 6.43 -0.64 -18.15
N GLY A 178 5.77 -0.39 -17.02
CA GLY A 178 5.60 0.96 -16.46
C GLY A 178 4.42 1.75 -17.00
N GLU A 179 3.50 1.17 -17.78
CA GLU A 179 2.34 1.88 -18.36
C GLU A 179 1.47 2.57 -17.30
N GLY A 180 1.45 2.04 -16.07
CA GLY A 180 0.77 2.66 -14.94
C GLY A 180 1.31 4.05 -14.56
N MET A 181 2.52 4.38 -15.01
CA MET A 181 3.15 5.68 -14.77
C MET A 181 2.75 6.75 -15.79
N PHE A 182 2.24 6.39 -16.97
CA PHE A 182 1.96 7.32 -18.08
C PHE A 182 1.06 8.49 -17.71
N ARG A 183 0.22 8.33 -16.71
CA ARG A 183 -0.65 9.38 -16.19
C ARG A 183 0.08 10.35 -15.26
N LYS A 184 1.10 9.88 -14.55
CA LYS A 184 1.82 10.63 -13.51
C LYS A 184 3.07 11.29 -14.04
N ASP A 185 3.71 10.61 -14.97
CA ASP A 185 4.98 11.00 -15.57
C ASP A 185 4.85 10.88 -17.09
N PRO A 186 4.64 12.00 -17.80
CA PRO A 186 4.56 12.01 -19.26
C PRO A 186 5.83 11.47 -19.93
N ASP A 187 7.00 11.61 -19.29
CA ASP A 187 8.28 11.17 -19.84
C ASP A 187 8.39 9.64 -19.85
N ALA A 188 7.69 8.95 -18.93
CA ALA A 188 7.60 7.49 -18.90
C ALA A 188 7.05 6.87 -20.20
N ARG A 189 6.27 7.62 -20.97
CA ARG A 189 5.79 7.20 -22.31
C ARG A 189 6.93 7.06 -23.31
N GLY A 190 7.96 7.91 -23.19
CA GLY A 190 9.15 7.88 -24.04
C GLY A 190 10.09 6.70 -23.74
N GLU A 191 10.02 6.17 -22.54
CA GLU A 191 10.84 5.04 -22.09
C GLU A 191 10.21 3.67 -22.42
N TRP A 192 8.93 3.66 -22.82
CA TRP A 192 8.22 2.43 -23.14
C TRP A 192 8.77 1.77 -24.40
N SER A 193 8.93 0.46 -24.37
CA SER A 193 9.33 -0.34 -25.52
C SER A 193 8.75 -1.74 -25.43
N GLU A 194 8.57 -2.38 -26.59
CA GLU A 194 8.17 -3.81 -26.64
C GLU A 194 9.20 -4.72 -25.95
N GLY A 195 10.47 -4.30 -25.88
CA GLY A 195 11.52 -5.02 -25.16
C GLY A 195 11.28 -5.04 -23.67
N ASN A 196 10.82 -3.92 -23.08
CA ASN A 196 10.49 -3.82 -21.67
C ASN A 196 9.24 -4.62 -21.30
N VAL A 197 8.30 -4.79 -22.24
CA VAL A 197 7.10 -5.64 -22.04
C VAL A 197 7.46 -7.12 -21.95
N LYS A 198 8.56 -7.54 -22.56
CA LYS A 198 8.98 -8.96 -22.67
C LYS A 198 9.95 -9.41 -21.58
N GLN A 199 10.39 -8.50 -20.72
CA GLN A 199 11.22 -8.80 -19.57
C GLN A 199 10.39 -9.27 -18.38
#